data_e3544313c6440fbe81e63573f8e0c94a
#
_entry.id   e3544313c6440fbe81e63573f8e0c94a
#
_cell.length_a   1.000
_cell.length_b   1.000
_cell.length_c   1.000
_cell.angle_alpha   90.00
_cell.angle_beta   90.00
_cell.angle_gamma   90.00
#
_symmetry.space_group_name_H-M   'P 1'
#
loop_
_entity.id
_entity.type
_entity.pdbx_description
1 polymer ?
#
loop_
_entity_poly.entity_id
_entity_poly.type
_entity_poly.pdbx_seq_one_letter_code
_entity_poly.pdbx_strand_id
1 'polypeptide(L)'
;KMGYDVRAIQVDKLDAISKKDFDVLLLGIRAFNTRDALKNCKPHFERFVSQGGKIIVQYNTTADLVTRDFAPAALTIGRGRVADERAAVRFIAPDHPALQSPNVIGAHDFDNWVQERGLYFPSEYDSSYAEILGMNDPGEKELRSGLLVSQHGKGAFVYTSLAWFRQLRAGVPGAYRLFSNLVSF
;
A
#
# COMPACT_ATOMS: atom_id res chain seq x y z
N LYS A 1 -9.35 17.55 3.29
CA LYS A 1 -7.90 17.67 3.01
C LYS A 1 -7.18 17.25 4.28
N MET A 2 -6.19 16.34 4.17
CA MET A 2 -5.46 15.78 5.32
C MET A 2 -4.25 16.63 5.75
N GLY A 3 -4.06 17.81 5.16
CA GLY A 3 -2.96 18.73 5.52
C GLY A 3 -1.60 18.44 4.88
N TYR A 4 -1.52 17.46 3.97
CA TYR A 4 -0.28 17.17 3.25
C TYR A 4 -0.07 18.12 2.06
N ASP A 5 1.19 18.50 1.80
CA ASP A 5 1.58 19.12 0.52
C ASP A 5 1.71 18.00 -0.53
N VAL A 6 0.78 17.99 -1.48
CA VAL A 6 0.69 16.94 -2.49
C VAL A 6 1.03 17.51 -3.86
N ARG A 7 2.03 16.91 -4.50
CA ARG A 7 2.46 17.28 -5.85
C ARG A 7 2.34 16.07 -6.79
N ALA A 8 1.71 16.27 -7.93
CA ALA A 8 1.71 15.27 -8.97
C ALA A 8 3.08 15.24 -9.66
N ILE A 9 3.69 14.06 -9.73
CA ILE A 9 4.97 13.85 -10.40
C ILE A 9 4.71 13.21 -11.76
N GLN A 10 5.33 13.76 -12.80
CA GLN A 10 5.35 13.12 -14.10
C GLN A 10 6.34 11.95 -14.07
N VAL A 11 5.91 10.80 -14.58
CA VAL A 11 6.63 9.53 -14.43
C VAL A 11 7.95 9.50 -15.21
N ASP A 12 8.11 10.35 -16.22
CA ASP A 12 9.36 10.58 -16.96
C ASP A 12 10.45 11.26 -16.12
N LYS A 13 10.12 11.73 -14.92
CA LYS A 13 11.06 12.40 -14.00
C LYS A 13 11.42 11.56 -12.77
N LEU A 14 11.22 10.24 -12.82
CA LEU A 14 11.53 9.34 -11.69
C LEU A 14 13.02 9.36 -11.31
N ASP A 15 13.90 9.58 -12.25
CA ASP A 15 15.34 9.71 -12.03
C ASP A 15 15.72 10.90 -11.14
N ALA A 16 14.94 11.98 -11.22
CA ALA A 16 15.12 13.19 -10.42
C ALA A 16 14.48 13.15 -9.03
N ILE A 17 13.71 12.10 -8.70
CA ILE A 17 13.04 12.01 -7.40
C ILE A 17 14.06 11.81 -6.29
N SER A 18 13.98 12.66 -5.26
CA SER A 18 14.87 12.68 -4.11
C SER A 18 14.09 12.78 -2.81
N LYS A 19 14.62 12.16 -1.74
CA LYS A 19 14.11 12.34 -0.35
C LYS A 19 14.17 13.78 0.12
N LYS A 20 15.00 14.62 -0.49
CA LYS A 20 15.05 16.06 -0.19
C LYS A 20 13.80 16.79 -0.62
N ASP A 21 13.11 16.30 -1.66
CA ASP A 21 11.95 16.96 -2.26
C ASP A 21 10.63 16.34 -1.79
N PHE A 22 10.65 15.05 -1.43
CA PHE A 22 9.46 14.30 -1.05
C PHE A 22 9.75 13.34 0.11
N ASP A 23 8.83 13.25 1.05
CA ASP A 23 8.89 12.27 2.12
C ASP A 23 8.29 10.93 1.69
N VAL A 24 7.22 10.99 0.90
CA VAL A 24 6.46 9.84 0.47
C VAL A 24 6.13 9.92 -1.02
N LEU A 25 6.33 8.81 -1.72
CA LEU A 25 5.81 8.59 -3.07
C LEU A 25 4.56 7.71 -2.98
N LEU A 26 3.44 8.22 -3.45
CA LEU A 26 2.19 7.48 -3.51
C LEU A 26 1.86 7.08 -4.95
N LEU A 27 1.85 5.78 -5.22
CA LEU A 27 1.37 5.23 -6.48
C LEU A 27 -0.12 4.88 -6.35
N GLY A 28 -0.93 5.50 -7.19
CA GLY A 28 -2.36 5.24 -7.24
C GLY A 28 -2.69 3.84 -7.73
N ILE A 29 -3.96 3.45 -7.59
CA ILE A 29 -4.44 2.17 -8.09
C ILE A 29 -4.08 1.98 -9.56
N ARG A 30 -3.67 0.74 -9.94
CA ARG A 30 -3.36 0.35 -11.31
C ARG A 30 -2.27 1.19 -11.98
N ALA A 31 -1.39 1.84 -11.21
CA ALA A 31 -0.31 2.65 -11.77
C ALA A 31 0.57 1.82 -12.72
N PHE A 32 0.92 0.58 -12.33
CA PHE A 32 1.68 -0.36 -13.16
C PHE A 32 0.89 -1.01 -14.30
N ASN A 33 -0.42 -0.77 -14.40
CA ASN A 33 -1.23 -1.21 -15.53
C ASN A 33 -1.44 -0.11 -16.58
N THR A 34 -1.12 1.15 -16.23
CA THR A 34 -1.52 2.31 -17.05
C THR A 34 -0.39 3.31 -17.33
N ARG A 35 0.82 3.07 -16.80
CA ARG A 35 1.95 4.00 -16.89
C ARG A 35 3.21 3.29 -17.37
N ASP A 36 3.44 3.26 -18.68
CA ASP A 36 4.60 2.59 -19.32
C ASP A 36 5.94 3.09 -18.78
N ALA A 37 6.02 4.37 -18.42
CA ALA A 37 7.23 4.95 -17.83
C ALA A 37 7.63 4.34 -16.48
N LEU A 38 6.77 3.55 -15.81
CA LEU A 38 7.12 2.77 -14.63
C LEU A 38 7.90 1.48 -14.94
N LYS A 39 8.09 1.13 -16.21
CA LYS A 39 8.74 -0.13 -16.61
C LYS A 39 10.11 -0.34 -15.95
N ASN A 40 10.87 0.72 -15.78
CA ASN A 40 12.23 0.68 -15.21
C ASN A 40 12.32 1.43 -13.87
N CYS A 41 11.25 1.47 -13.09
CA CYS A 41 11.17 2.26 -11.86
C CYS A 41 12.02 1.72 -10.70
N LYS A 42 12.32 0.41 -10.65
CA LYS A 42 12.91 -0.25 -9.49
C LYS A 42 14.20 0.42 -8.98
N PRO A 43 15.22 0.71 -9.80
CA PRO A 43 16.43 1.37 -9.30
C PRO A 43 16.17 2.73 -8.67
N HIS A 44 15.19 3.48 -9.19
CA HIS A 44 14.80 4.79 -8.64
C HIS A 44 14.09 4.63 -7.30
N PHE A 45 13.24 3.63 -7.17
CA PHE A 45 12.54 3.30 -5.94
C PHE A 45 13.50 2.83 -4.84
N GLU A 46 14.42 1.91 -5.18
CA GLU A 46 15.46 1.44 -4.26
C GLU A 46 16.32 2.60 -3.74
N ARG A 47 16.76 3.48 -4.64
CA ARG A 47 17.51 4.68 -4.25
C ARG A 47 16.69 5.57 -3.31
N PHE A 48 15.43 5.84 -3.62
CA PHE A 48 14.56 6.71 -2.82
C PHE A 48 14.34 6.15 -1.42
N VAL A 49 13.97 4.87 -1.31
CA VAL A 49 13.75 4.24 0.01
C VAL A 49 15.05 4.07 0.79
N SER A 50 16.17 3.75 0.14
CA SER A 50 17.46 3.62 0.83
C SER A 50 17.90 4.93 1.50
N GLN A 51 17.51 6.07 0.95
CA GLN A 51 17.76 7.40 1.50
C GLN A 51 16.77 7.82 2.61
N GLY A 52 15.79 7.00 2.94
CA GLY A 52 14.80 7.26 3.97
C GLY A 52 13.43 7.73 3.45
N GLY A 53 13.20 7.66 2.14
CA GLY A 53 11.89 7.89 1.56
C GLY A 53 10.94 6.71 1.80
N LYS A 54 9.66 6.96 1.71
CA LYS A 54 8.63 5.92 1.77
C LYS A 54 7.90 5.82 0.45
N ILE A 55 7.67 4.59 -0.01
CA ILE A 55 6.85 4.35 -1.20
C ILE A 55 5.61 3.58 -0.77
N ILE A 56 4.44 4.08 -1.16
CA ILE A 56 3.15 3.41 -0.94
C ILE A 56 2.59 3.04 -2.30
N VAL A 57 2.47 1.74 -2.57
CA VAL A 57 1.87 1.20 -3.79
C VAL A 57 0.49 0.66 -3.44
N GLN A 58 -0.53 1.22 -4.08
CA GLN A 58 -1.88 0.68 -4.03
C GLN A 58 -2.01 -0.48 -5.02
N TYR A 59 -3.09 -1.28 -4.90
CA TYR A 59 -3.26 -2.47 -5.71
C TYR A 59 -3.15 -2.22 -7.22
N ASN A 60 -2.65 -3.23 -7.93
CA ASN A 60 -2.61 -3.33 -9.38
C ASN A 60 -3.22 -4.65 -9.80
N THR A 61 -3.76 -4.73 -11.01
CA THR A 61 -4.28 -6.00 -11.54
C THR A 61 -3.14 -6.90 -12.01
N THR A 62 -3.39 -8.19 -12.11
CA THR A 62 -2.38 -9.17 -12.57
C THR A 62 -2.16 -9.13 -14.08
N ALA A 63 -3.12 -8.60 -14.85
CA ALA A 63 -3.02 -8.45 -16.31
C ALA A 63 -2.32 -7.13 -16.66
N ASP A 64 -1.64 -7.11 -17.80
CA ASP A 64 -1.09 -5.91 -18.45
C ASP A 64 -0.18 -5.08 -17.54
N LEU A 65 0.58 -5.73 -16.67
CA LEU A 65 1.60 -5.07 -15.88
C LEU A 65 2.79 -4.68 -16.77
N VAL A 66 3.15 -3.41 -16.77
CA VAL A 66 4.33 -2.90 -17.51
C VAL A 66 5.64 -3.45 -16.96
N THR A 67 5.64 -3.84 -15.69
CA THR A 67 6.72 -4.59 -15.03
C THR A 67 6.18 -5.40 -13.87
N ARG A 68 6.81 -6.54 -13.60
CA ARG A 68 6.58 -7.35 -12.39
C ARG A 68 7.66 -7.12 -11.33
N ASP A 69 8.76 -6.51 -11.72
CA ASP A 69 9.92 -6.20 -10.88
C ASP A 69 9.92 -4.70 -10.53
N PHE A 70 9.08 -4.32 -9.60
CA PHE A 70 8.89 -2.91 -9.20
C PHE A 70 9.22 -2.64 -7.73
N ALA A 71 9.25 -3.67 -6.91
CA ALA A 71 9.49 -3.53 -5.48
C ALA A 71 10.95 -3.80 -5.12
N PRO A 72 11.53 -3.16 -4.08
CA PRO A 72 12.87 -3.46 -3.62
C PRO A 72 13.06 -4.91 -3.18
N ALA A 73 12.10 -5.48 -2.45
CA ALA A 73 12.01 -6.90 -2.15
C ALA A 73 10.96 -7.56 -3.05
N ALA A 74 11.20 -8.82 -3.44
CA ALA A 74 10.33 -9.51 -4.39
C ALA A 74 8.88 -9.59 -3.91
N LEU A 75 7.93 -9.35 -4.82
CA LEU A 75 6.49 -9.40 -4.56
C LEU A 75 5.75 -9.74 -5.83
N THR A 76 4.88 -10.75 -5.75
CA THR A 76 4.01 -11.20 -6.85
C THR A 76 2.56 -10.84 -6.55
N ILE A 77 1.94 -10.01 -7.40
CA ILE A 77 0.54 -9.64 -7.28
C ILE A 77 -0.33 -10.86 -7.61
N GLY A 78 -1.21 -11.23 -6.68
CA GLY A 78 -2.18 -12.30 -6.84
C GLY A 78 -3.55 -11.80 -7.28
N ARG A 79 -4.52 -12.72 -7.36
CA ARG A 79 -5.93 -12.43 -7.69
C ARG A 79 -6.83 -12.42 -6.45
N GLY A 80 -6.25 -12.59 -5.25
CA GLY A 80 -6.99 -12.59 -4.00
C GLY A 80 -7.84 -11.34 -3.85
N ARG A 81 -9.00 -11.49 -3.25
CA ARG A 81 -9.99 -10.44 -3.06
C ARG A 81 -10.75 -10.69 -1.77
N VAL A 82 -11.15 -9.63 -1.10
CA VAL A 82 -12.12 -9.67 0.00
C VAL A 82 -13.25 -8.72 -0.35
N ALA A 83 -14.37 -9.30 -0.79
CA ALA A 83 -15.50 -8.58 -1.37
C ALA A 83 -16.51 -8.12 -0.32
N ASP A 84 -16.64 -8.83 0.80
CA ASP A 84 -17.51 -8.40 1.90
C ASP A 84 -16.87 -7.20 2.64
N GLU A 85 -17.51 -6.05 2.52
CA GLU A 85 -17.07 -4.83 3.21
C GLU A 85 -17.16 -4.94 4.75
N ARG A 86 -17.84 -5.97 5.27
CA ARG A 86 -17.94 -6.26 6.70
C ARG A 86 -17.00 -7.36 7.17
N ALA A 87 -16.25 -7.98 6.24
CA ALA A 87 -15.28 -9.02 6.59
C ALA A 87 -14.39 -8.57 7.76
N ALA A 88 -14.15 -9.46 8.70
CA ALA A 88 -13.27 -9.18 9.83
C ALA A 88 -11.84 -8.90 9.36
N VAL A 89 -11.21 -7.92 9.98
CA VAL A 89 -9.80 -7.60 9.74
C VAL A 89 -8.97 -8.08 10.92
N ARG A 90 -8.00 -8.92 10.64
CA ARG A 90 -7.04 -9.42 11.64
C ARG A 90 -5.80 -8.54 11.64
N PHE A 91 -5.44 -8.06 12.81
CA PHE A 91 -4.21 -7.33 13.08
C PHE A 91 -3.09 -8.34 13.33
N ILE A 92 -2.26 -8.62 12.32
CA ILE A 92 -1.20 -9.63 12.39
C ILE A 92 -0.01 -9.10 13.17
N ALA A 93 0.34 -7.83 12.96
CA ALA A 93 1.39 -7.12 13.66
C ALA A 93 0.80 -5.88 14.38
N PRO A 94 0.05 -6.06 15.48
CA PRO A 94 -0.71 -4.97 16.12
C PRO A 94 0.19 -3.82 16.62
N ASP A 95 1.43 -4.13 17.01
CA ASP A 95 2.37 -3.12 17.55
C ASP A 95 3.18 -2.39 16.46
N HIS A 96 2.93 -2.73 15.18
CA HIS A 96 3.65 -2.07 14.08
C HIS A 96 3.31 -0.57 14.00
N PRO A 97 4.29 0.33 13.78
CA PRO A 97 4.07 1.78 13.73
C PRO A 97 2.95 2.21 12.78
N ALA A 98 2.76 1.52 11.66
CA ALA A 98 1.65 1.76 10.73
C ALA A 98 0.25 1.63 11.37
N LEU A 99 0.14 0.93 12.49
CA LEU A 99 -1.12 0.75 13.25
C LEU A 99 -1.15 1.56 14.55
N GLN A 100 -0.04 2.18 14.94
CA GLN A 100 0.08 2.84 16.24
C GLN A 100 0.26 4.35 16.15
N SER A 101 0.81 4.88 15.05
CA SER A 101 1.16 6.30 14.97
C SER A 101 0.86 6.93 13.61
N PRO A 102 0.27 8.11 13.57
CA PRO A 102 -0.18 8.97 14.69
C PRO A 102 -1.49 8.51 15.33
N ASN A 103 -2.16 7.50 14.79
CA ASN A 103 -3.42 6.99 15.28
C ASN A 103 -3.26 5.54 15.74
N VAL A 104 -3.84 5.18 16.86
CA VAL A 104 -4.04 3.77 17.23
C VAL A 104 -5.20 3.23 16.40
N ILE A 105 -4.91 2.29 15.50
CA ILE A 105 -5.88 1.68 14.59
C ILE A 105 -6.46 0.42 15.22
N GLY A 106 -7.78 0.34 15.24
CA GLY A 106 -8.53 -0.78 15.78
C GLY A 106 -9.62 -1.27 14.84
N ALA A 107 -10.39 -2.25 15.28
CA ALA A 107 -11.47 -2.85 14.49
C ALA A 107 -12.49 -1.80 14.00
N HIS A 108 -12.79 -0.80 14.81
CA HIS A 108 -13.72 0.28 14.46
C HIS A 108 -13.27 1.16 13.29
N ASP A 109 -11.97 1.21 12.97
CA ASP A 109 -11.49 1.94 11.80
C ASP A 109 -11.89 1.26 10.47
N PHE A 110 -12.40 0.03 10.55
CA PHE A 110 -12.93 -0.71 9.42
C PHE A 110 -14.48 -0.71 9.36
N ASP A 111 -15.15 -0.02 10.27
CA ASP A 111 -16.61 0.15 10.22
C ASP A 111 -17.02 1.05 9.05
N ASN A 112 -18.18 0.76 8.48
CA ASN A 112 -18.76 1.52 7.37
C ASN A 112 -17.91 1.58 6.10
N TRP A 113 -16.99 0.65 5.93
CA TRP A 113 -16.33 0.46 4.64
C TRP A 113 -17.37 0.08 3.58
N VAL A 114 -17.14 0.49 2.34
CA VAL A 114 -18.09 0.32 1.24
C VAL A 114 -17.55 -0.62 0.17
N GLN A 115 -18.41 -1.47 -0.35
CA GLN A 115 -18.24 -2.40 -1.46
C GLN A 115 -17.26 -3.55 -1.20
N GLU A 116 -16.05 -3.31 -0.69
CA GLU A 116 -15.02 -4.34 -0.52
C GLU A 116 -13.91 -3.87 0.41
N ARG A 117 -13.26 -4.84 1.06
CA ARG A 117 -12.05 -4.60 1.86
C ARG A 117 -10.84 -4.37 0.98
N GLY A 118 -10.61 -5.25 0.01
CA GLY A 118 -9.40 -5.19 -0.79
C GLY A 118 -9.39 -6.09 -2.01
N LEU A 119 -8.39 -5.85 -2.87
CA LEU A 119 -8.25 -6.41 -4.20
C LEU A 119 -6.79 -6.74 -4.51
N TYR A 120 -6.57 -7.82 -5.28
CA TYR A 120 -5.27 -8.18 -5.81
C TYR A 120 -4.20 -8.32 -4.73
N PHE A 121 -4.54 -9.10 -3.69
CA PHE A 121 -3.61 -9.42 -2.61
C PHE A 121 -2.38 -10.13 -3.17
N PRO A 122 -1.16 -9.72 -2.81
CA PRO A 122 0.05 -10.47 -3.16
C PRO A 122 -0.06 -11.94 -2.77
N SER A 123 0.27 -12.83 -3.72
CA SER A 123 0.25 -14.28 -3.53
C SER A 123 1.58 -14.83 -3.02
N GLU A 124 2.68 -14.14 -3.36
CA GLU A 124 4.03 -14.46 -2.96
C GLU A 124 4.79 -13.18 -2.66
N TYR A 125 5.61 -13.19 -1.64
CA TYR A 125 6.46 -12.06 -1.26
C TYR A 125 7.63 -12.52 -0.40
N ASP A 126 8.71 -11.73 -0.46
CA ASP A 126 9.92 -11.99 0.31
C ASP A 126 9.65 -11.94 1.82
N SER A 127 10.39 -12.73 2.59
CA SER A 127 10.24 -12.82 4.05
C SER A 127 10.59 -11.54 4.80
N SER A 128 11.22 -10.57 4.14
CA SER A 128 11.45 -9.22 4.69
C SER A 128 10.20 -8.36 4.79
N TYR A 129 9.08 -8.77 4.17
CA TYR A 129 7.81 -8.10 4.37
C TYR A 129 7.17 -8.46 5.70
N ALA A 130 6.90 -7.47 6.53
CA ALA A 130 5.99 -7.62 7.65
C ALA A 130 4.54 -7.66 7.14
N GLU A 131 3.82 -8.72 7.52
CA GLU A 131 2.38 -8.84 7.31
C GLU A 131 1.67 -8.03 8.40
N ILE A 132 0.97 -6.97 8.03
CA ILE A 132 0.33 -6.08 9.00
C ILE A 132 -1.14 -6.43 9.20
N LEU A 133 -1.89 -6.64 8.10
CA LEU A 133 -3.32 -6.91 8.11
C LEU A 133 -3.66 -8.14 7.27
N GLY A 134 -4.45 -9.03 7.86
CA GLY A 134 -5.06 -10.18 7.20
C GLY A 134 -6.58 -10.09 7.18
N MET A 135 -7.22 -10.69 6.20
CA MET A 135 -8.67 -10.73 6.06
C MET A 135 -9.11 -11.80 5.06
N ASN A 136 -10.37 -12.18 5.11
CA ASN A 136 -10.99 -13.13 4.16
C ASN A 136 -12.49 -12.91 4.09
N ASP A 137 -13.08 -13.28 2.98
CA ASP A 137 -14.53 -13.43 2.91
C ASP A 137 -14.98 -14.65 3.75
N PRO A 138 -16.21 -14.67 4.28
CA PRO A 138 -16.69 -15.77 5.09
C PRO A 138 -16.54 -17.12 4.39
N GLY A 139 -15.91 -18.08 5.06
CA GLY A 139 -15.67 -19.44 4.52
C GLY A 139 -14.44 -19.56 3.59
N GLU A 140 -13.74 -18.47 3.30
CA GLU A 140 -12.53 -18.48 2.48
C GLU A 140 -11.25 -18.51 3.33
N LYS A 141 -10.13 -18.87 2.67
CA LYS A 141 -8.81 -18.84 3.29
C LYS A 141 -8.38 -17.40 3.53
N GLU A 142 -7.79 -17.14 4.68
CA GLU A 142 -7.24 -15.82 5.01
C GLU A 142 -6.16 -15.36 4.02
N LEU A 143 -6.29 -14.14 3.55
CA LEU A 143 -5.29 -13.41 2.79
C LEU A 143 -4.52 -12.49 3.76
N ARG A 144 -3.25 -12.79 3.98
CA ARG A 144 -2.41 -12.13 5.00
C ARG A 144 -1.69 -10.88 4.47
N SER A 145 -1.82 -10.60 3.19
CA SER A 145 -1.14 -9.53 2.46
C SER A 145 -2.03 -8.31 2.20
N GLY A 146 -2.98 -8.02 3.10
CA GLY A 146 -3.83 -6.83 3.00
C GLY A 146 -3.05 -5.53 3.11
N LEU A 147 -2.03 -5.54 3.96
CA LEU A 147 -1.04 -4.48 4.11
C LEU A 147 0.31 -5.13 4.42
N LEU A 148 1.27 -4.89 3.53
CA LEU A 148 2.66 -5.36 3.64
C LEU A 148 3.61 -4.18 3.75
N VAL A 149 4.60 -4.29 4.64
CA VAL A 149 5.65 -3.29 4.82
C VAL A 149 7.02 -3.98 4.79
N SER A 150 7.93 -3.49 3.96
CA SER A 150 9.33 -3.91 3.95
C SER A 150 10.22 -2.71 4.21
N GLN A 151 11.18 -2.86 5.14
CA GLN A 151 12.22 -1.87 5.38
C GLN A 151 13.33 -2.06 4.34
N HIS A 152 13.82 -0.95 3.77
CA HIS A 152 14.93 -0.98 2.84
C HIS A 152 15.84 0.24 3.06
N GLY A 153 17.05 -0.01 3.55
CA GLY A 153 17.94 1.07 4.01
C GLY A 153 17.31 1.86 5.16
N LYS A 154 17.11 3.15 4.97
CA LYS A 154 16.53 4.05 6.00
C LYS A 154 15.03 4.30 5.81
N GLY A 155 14.44 3.79 4.75
CA GLY A 155 13.04 4.02 4.40
C GLY A 155 12.23 2.74 4.30
N ALA A 156 11.01 2.84 3.79
CA ALA A 156 10.08 1.75 3.74
C ALA A 156 9.36 1.66 2.38
N PHE A 157 9.09 0.43 1.97
CA PHE A 157 8.21 0.12 0.86
C PHE A 157 6.92 -0.53 1.39
N VAL A 158 5.79 0.02 1.02
CA VAL A 158 4.46 -0.41 1.44
C VAL A 158 3.67 -0.87 0.22
N TYR A 159 3.13 -2.08 0.28
CA TYR A 159 2.10 -2.52 -0.66
C TYR A 159 0.78 -2.67 0.08
N THR A 160 -0.29 -2.10 -0.47
CA THR A 160 -1.61 -2.22 0.12
C THR A 160 -2.64 -2.69 -0.90
N SER A 161 -3.34 -3.77 -0.55
CA SER A 161 -4.46 -4.32 -1.30
C SER A 161 -5.79 -3.63 -0.96
N LEU A 162 -5.81 -2.81 0.10
CA LEU A 162 -7.01 -2.15 0.59
C LEU A 162 -7.64 -1.21 -0.44
N ALA A 163 -8.96 -1.19 -0.50
CA ALA A 163 -9.73 -0.42 -1.48
C ALA A 163 -9.85 1.07 -1.10
N TRP A 164 -8.73 1.76 -0.91
CA TRP A 164 -8.63 3.15 -0.46
C TRP A 164 -9.47 4.13 -1.27
N PHE A 165 -9.48 3.97 -2.60
CA PHE A 165 -10.17 4.89 -3.51
C PHE A 165 -11.69 4.92 -3.28
N ARG A 166 -12.26 3.84 -2.72
CA ARG A 166 -13.66 3.78 -2.35
C ARG A 166 -13.88 4.46 -1.00
N GLN A 167 -13.10 4.05 -0.01
CA GLN A 167 -13.26 4.47 1.38
C GLN A 167 -13.00 5.96 1.57
N LEU A 168 -11.92 6.47 0.97
CA LEU A 168 -11.60 7.90 1.05
C LEU A 168 -12.64 8.77 0.32
N ARG A 169 -13.20 8.30 -0.80
CA ARG A 169 -14.28 9.01 -1.50
C ARG A 169 -15.60 8.96 -0.74
N ALA A 170 -15.88 7.88 -0.03
CA ALA A 170 -17.05 7.73 0.81
C ALA A 170 -16.93 8.48 2.16
N GLY A 171 -15.77 9.02 2.47
CA GLY A 171 -15.54 9.77 3.71
C GLY A 171 -15.42 8.89 4.96
N VAL A 172 -15.01 7.62 4.81
CA VAL A 172 -14.88 6.67 5.93
C VAL A 172 -13.78 7.12 6.89
N PRO A 173 -14.07 7.52 8.14
CA PRO A 173 -13.10 8.13 9.04
C PRO A 173 -11.90 7.23 9.35
N GLY A 174 -12.15 5.94 9.61
CA GLY A 174 -11.08 4.97 9.91
C GLY A 174 -10.10 4.78 8.76
N ALA A 175 -10.59 4.84 7.50
CA ALA A 175 -9.73 4.80 6.34
C ALA A 175 -8.79 6.01 6.28
N TYR A 176 -9.26 7.22 6.61
CA TYR A 176 -8.39 8.40 6.70
C TYR A 176 -7.35 8.27 7.80
N ARG A 177 -7.71 7.73 8.96
CA ARG A 177 -6.79 7.51 10.09
C ARG A 177 -5.67 6.54 9.71
N LEU A 178 -6.03 5.37 9.16
CA LEU A 178 -5.05 4.38 8.73
C LEU A 178 -4.19 4.91 7.57
N PHE A 179 -4.77 5.61 6.59
CA PHE A 179 -4.02 6.21 5.50
C PHE A 179 -3.04 7.28 6.01
N SER A 180 -3.46 8.09 6.99
CA SER A 180 -2.57 9.04 7.66
C SER A 180 -1.37 8.33 8.31
N ASN A 181 -1.61 7.21 8.98
CA ASN A 181 -0.52 6.41 9.55
C ASN A 181 0.45 5.95 8.46
N LEU A 182 -0.05 5.41 7.34
CA LEU A 182 0.82 4.94 6.25
C LEU A 182 1.72 6.05 5.69
N VAL A 183 1.25 7.28 5.69
CA VAL A 183 2.06 8.42 5.25
C VAL A 183 3.09 8.82 6.31
N SER A 184 2.76 8.69 7.60
CA SER A 184 3.50 9.33 8.71
C SER A 184 4.51 8.44 9.44
N PHE A 185 4.28 7.09 9.52
CA PHE A 185 5.17 6.18 10.28
C PHE A 185 6.57 6.07 9.70
#